data_df32da69e926642fce6701eb843d76c8
#
_entry.id   df32da69e926642fce6701eb843d76c8
#
_cell.length_a   1.000
_cell.length_b   1.000
_cell.length_c   1.000
_cell.angle_alpha   90.00
_cell.angle_beta   90.00
_cell.angle_gamma   90.00
#
_symmetry.space_group_name_H-M   'P 1'
#
loop_
_entity.id
_entity.type
_entity.pdbx_description
1 polymer ?
#
loop_
_entity_poly.entity_id
_entity_poly.type
_entity_poly.pdbx_seq_one_letter_code
_entity_poly.pdbx_strand_id
1 'polypeptide(L)'
;GDEWVINGQKNWISNATIADFYVVFAVTDRESKRISAFVVEKEREGFDPGKLEHKLGIKGSPTGSPSFTDVRVPHENLVGEEGKGLGVALGTLERTRLGAGAQAVGIAQGATNFASDYAKERIAFGKPINQLQAIQFKLADMEAGTAAARELLYKACSMADRPQRPADLGKWTSMAKLIASDNAMKVTVEAIQVLGGYGYVNEYPVERMMRDAKITQIYEGTNEIQRVVIARSMQ
;
A
#
# COMPACT_ATOMS: atom_id res chain seq x y z
N GLY A 1 -6.75 -12.35 -34.94
CA GLY A 1 -5.35 -12.72 -35.16
C GLY A 1 -4.84 -13.56 -34.00
N ASP A 2 -3.70 -14.15 -34.14
CA ASP A 2 -3.14 -15.07 -33.15
C ASP A 2 -2.30 -14.36 -32.08
N GLU A 3 -2.21 -13.03 -32.14
CA GLU A 3 -1.43 -12.20 -31.24
C GLU A 3 -2.14 -10.89 -30.89
N TRP A 4 -1.76 -10.35 -29.72
CA TRP A 4 -2.08 -9.01 -29.29
C TRP A 4 -0.87 -8.09 -29.48
N VAL A 5 -1.11 -6.82 -29.78
CA VAL A 5 -0.07 -5.78 -29.87
C VAL A 5 -0.36 -4.71 -28.83
N ILE A 6 0.54 -4.57 -27.87
CA ILE A 6 0.38 -3.64 -26.73
C ILE A 6 1.23 -2.40 -26.98
N ASN A 7 0.60 -1.24 -26.91
CA ASN A 7 1.23 0.08 -27.00
C ASN A 7 0.79 0.96 -25.82
N GLY A 8 1.72 1.66 -25.19
CA GLY A 8 1.43 2.59 -24.12
C GLY A 8 2.46 2.62 -23.02
N GLN A 9 2.11 3.23 -21.90
CA GLN A 9 2.98 3.40 -20.74
C GLN A 9 2.20 3.18 -19.45
N LYS A 10 2.89 2.65 -18.43
CA LYS A 10 2.42 2.55 -17.05
C LYS A 10 3.36 3.35 -16.14
N ASN A 11 2.85 3.86 -15.03
CA ASN A 11 3.66 4.63 -14.08
C ASN A 11 3.56 4.01 -12.69
N TRP A 12 4.61 4.19 -11.90
CA TRP A 12 4.66 3.80 -10.49
C TRP A 12 4.49 2.30 -10.25
N ILE A 13 5.05 1.48 -11.14
CA ILE A 13 4.92 0.02 -11.06
C ILE A 13 6.00 -0.54 -10.12
N SER A 14 5.55 -1.14 -9.03
CA SER A 14 6.45 -1.85 -8.12
C SER A 14 7.10 -3.03 -8.82
N ASN A 15 8.39 -3.21 -8.55
CA ASN A 15 9.23 -4.27 -9.12
C ASN A 15 9.42 -4.20 -10.65
N ALA A 16 9.03 -3.11 -11.33
CA ALA A 16 9.11 -3.02 -12.79
C ALA A 16 10.50 -3.28 -13.36
N THR A 17 11.57 -3.00 -12.60
CA THR A 17 12.94 -3.20 -13.07
C THR A 17 13.51 -4.60 -12.78
N ILE A 18 12.84 -5.39 -11.93
CA ILE A 18 13.34 -6.69 -11.46
C ILE A 18 12.41 -7.87 -11.73
N ALA A 19 11.13 -7.61 -12.05
CA ALA A 19 10.17 -8.67 -12.36
C ALA A 19 10.50 -9.36 -13.68
N ASP A 20 10.21 -10.66 -13.79
CA ASP A 20 10.40 -11.45 -15.00
C ASP A 20 9.16 -11.40 -15.91
N PHE A 21 7.98 -11.14 -15.34
CA PHE A 21 6.74 -10.96 -16.08
C PHE A 21 5.82 -9.93 -15.41
N TYR A 22 4.89 -9.40 -16.17
CA TYR A 22 3.97 -8.34 -15.74
C TYR A 22 2.53 -8.72 -16.10
N VAL A 23 1.60 -8.42 -15.20
CA VAL A 23 0.16 -8.44 -15.55
C VAL A 23 -0.23 -7.04 -15.99
N VAL A 24 -0.49 -6.88 -17.28
CA VAL A 24 -0.75 -5.59 -17.92
C VAL A 24 -2.23 -5.46 -18.24
N PHE A 25 -2.86 -4.40 -17.78
CA PHE A 25 -4.24 -4.06 -18.11
C PHE A 25 -4.24 -3.06 -19.28
N ALA A 26 -4.86 -3.41 -20.40
CA ALA A 26 -4.92 -2.58 -21.59
C ALA A 26 -6.35 -2.53 -22.15
N VAL A 27 -6.67 -1.43 -22.85
CA VAL A 27 -7.95 -1.26 -23.55
C VAL A 27 -7.91 -2.10 -24.83
N THR A 28 -8.79 -3.07 -24.97
CA THR A 28 -8.95 -3.90 -26.17
C THR A 28 -10.08 -3.43 -27.07
N ASP A 29 -11.06 -2.71 -26.54
CA ASP A 29 -12.12 -2.06 -27.30
C ASP A 29 -12.18 -0.58 -26.96
N ARG A 30 -11.82 0.26 -27.93
CA ARG A 30 -11.77 1.73 -27.76
C ARG A 30 -13.15 2.38 -27.68
N GLU A 31 -14.16 1.82 -28.33
CA GLU A 31 -15.51 2.37 -28.34
C GLU A 31 -16.18 2.14 -26.99
N SER A 32 -16.20 0.91 -26.52
CA SER A 32 -16.79 0.54 -25.23
C SER A 32 -15.85 0.72 -24.04
N LYS A 33 -14.57 1.08 -24.29
CA LYS A 33 -13.49 1.24 -23.27
C LYS A 33 -13.30 -0.02 -22.44
N ARG A 34 -13.53 -1.20 -23.02
CA ARG A 34 -13.32 -2.47 -22.34
C ARG A 34 -11.83 -2.73 -22.15
N ILE A 35 -11.48 -3.20 -20.95
CA ILE A 35 -10.12 -3.50 -20.53
C ILE A 35 -9.94 -5.01 -20.43
N SER A 36 -8.82 -5.51 -20.95
CA SER A 36 -8.36 -6.89 -20.78
C SER A 36 -7.06 -6.92 -19.99
N ALA A 37 -6.73 -8.07 -19.43
CA ALA A 37 -5.51 -8.32 -18.68
C ALA A 37 -4.62 -9.29 -19.45
N PHE A 38 -3.32 -9.04 -19.51
CA PHE A 38 -2.34 -9.83 -20.24
C PHE A 38 -1.12 -10.13 -19.38
N VAL A 39 -0.55 -11.32 -19.53
CA VAL A 39 0.81 -11.62 -19.04
C VAL A 39 1.80 -11.17 -20.11
N VAL A 40 2.76 -10.35 -19.72
CA VAL A 40 3.83 -9.87 -20.60
C VAL A 40 5.16 -10.21 -19.94
N GLU A 41 5.99 -10.98 -20.64
CA GLU A 41 7.32 -11.36 -20.19
C GLU A 41 8.30 -10.19 -20.43
N LYS A 42 9.30 -10.08 -19.57
CA LYS A 42 10.28 -8.98 -19.58
C LYS A 42 11.08 -8.89 -20.87
N GLU A 43 11.40 -10.04 -21.46
CA GLU A 43 12.27 -10.14 -22.65
C GLU A 43 11.53 -9.87 -23.97
N ARG A 44 10.24 -9.52 -23.92
CA ARG A 44 9.49 -9.19 -25.13
C ARG A 44 10.09 -7.98 -25.84
N GLU A 45 10.30 -8.08 -27.14
CA GLU A 45 10.74 -6.95 -27.95
C GLU A 45 9.76 -5.78 -27.82
N GLY A 46 10.29 -4.56 -27.68
CA GLY A 46 9.49 -3.35 -27.48
C GLY A 46 9.08 -3.07 -26.03
N PHE A 47 9.39 -3.95 -25.07
CA PHE A 47 9.20 -3.68 -23.66
C PHE A 47 10.42 -2.98 -23.04
N ASP A 48 10.20 -1.92 -22.28
CA ASP A 48 11.21 -1.22 -21.47
C ASP A 48 10.67 -1.06 -20.05
N PRO A 49 11.34 -1.56 -18.99
CA PRO A 49 10.92 -1.42 -17.60
C PRO A 49 10.97 0.04 -17.08
N GLY A 50 11.59 0.93 -17.82
CA GLY A 50 11.74 2.34 -17.50
C GLY A 50 12.79 2.63 -16.43
N LYS A 51 12.88 3.88 -16.02
CA LYS A 51 13.82 4.34 -15.01
C LYS A 51 13.38 3.96 -13.61
N LEU A 52 14.37 3.69 -12.75
CA LEU A 52 14.15 3.53 -11.31
C LEU A 52 13.77 4.87 -10.67
N GLU A 53 12.64 4.90 -9.98
CA GLU A 53 12.14 6.11 -9.33
C GLU A 53 12.83 6.35 -7.97
N HIS A 54 13.21 7.61 -7.71
CA HIS A 54 13.73 8.07 -6.43
C HIS A 54 12.57 8.46 -5.50
N LYS A 55 12.23 7.58 -4.56
CA LYS A 55 11.04 7.73 -3.71
C LYS A 55 11.35 8.32 -2.34
N LEU A 56 10.32 8.87 -1.69
CA LEU A 56 10.36 9.35 -0.31
C LEU A 56 10.69 8.21 0.67
N GLY A 57 9.95 7.10 0.58
CA GLY A 57 10.07 5.93 1.44
C GLY A 57 9.98 4.61 0.64
N ILE A 58 9.96 3.49 1.34
CA ILE A 58 9.97 2.13 0.78
C ILE A 58 11.06 1.99 -0.30
N LYS A 59 12.25 2.51 -0.02
CA LYS A 59 13.34 2.57 -1.01
C LYS A 59 13.89 1.20 -1.37
N GLY A 60 13.71 0.20 -0.52
CA GLY A 60 14.07 -1.18 -0.79
C GLY A 60 13.20 -1.89 -1.83
N SER A 61 12.02 -1.33 -2.19
CA SER A 61 11.15 -1.84 -3.25
C SER A 61 11.34 -0.99 -4.51
N PRO A 62 11.98 -1.49 -5.57
CA PRO A 62 12.19 -0.72 -6.79
C PRO A 62 10.84 -0.41 -7.47
N THR A 63 10.74 0.78 -8.04
CA THR A 63 9.53 1.24 -8.74
C THR A 63 9.96 1.87 -10.06
N GLY A 64 9.28 1.54 -11.14
CA GLY A 64 9.60 2.06 -12.47
C GLY A 64 8.35 2.46 -13.26
N SER A 65 8.56 2.94 -14.47
CA SER A 65 7.53 3.41 -15.38
C SER A 65 7.66 2.68 -16.72
N PRO A 66 7.20 1.41 -16.80
CA PRO A 66 7.38 0.59 -18.00
C PRO A 66 6.63 1.15 -19.20
N SER A 67 7.26 1.02 -20.38
CA SER A 67 6.69 1.37 -21.67
C SER A 67 6.62 0.16 -22.59
N PHE A 68 5.66 0.22 -23.51
CA PHE A 68 5.35 -0.83 -24.47
C PHE A 68 5.27 -0.19 -25.85
N THR A 69 6.12 -0.63 -26.77
CA THR A 69 6.17 -0.17 -28.16
C THR A 69 6.02 -1.38 -29.06
N ASP A 70 4.83 -1.57 -29.63
CA ASP A 70 4.48 -2.72 -30.49
C ASP A 70 4.80 -4.09 -29.85
N VAL A 71 4.67 -4.19 -28.53
CA VAL A 71 4.93 -5.44 -27.79
C VAL A 71 3.92 -6.49 -28.19
N ARG A 72 4.40 -7.58 -28.82
CA ARG A 72 3.59 -8.69 -29.27
C ARG A 72 3.47 -9.76 -28.19
N VAL A 73 2.26 -10.15 -27.84
CA VAL A 73 1.98 -11.23 -26.90
C VAL A 73 1.03 -12.24 -27.51
N PRO A 74 1.25 -13.54 -27.31
CA PRO A 74 0.35 -14.58 -27.81
C PRO A 74 -1.06 -14.44 -27.26
N HIS A 75 -2.03 -15.00 -28.00
CA HIS A 75 -3.43 -14.97 -27.55
C HIS A 75 -3.63 -15.67 -26.19
N GLU A 76 -2.86 -16.71 -25.92
CA GLU A 76 -2.87 -17.47 -24.66
C GLU A 76 -2.41 -16.69 -23.43
N ASN A 77 -1.72 -15.56 -23.61
CA ASN A 77 -1.32 -14.66 -22.52
C ASN A 77 -2.47 -13.79 -22.01
N LEU A 78 -3.66 -13.89 -22.58
CA LEU A 78 -4.87 -13.25 -22.06
C LEU A 78 -5.26 -13.89 -20.72
N VAL A 79 -5.38 -13.07 -19.69
CA VAL A 79 -5.83 -13.51 -18.35
C VAL A 79 -7.34 -13.39 -18.24
N GLY A 80 -8.02 -14.53 -18.17
CA GLY A 80 -9.49 -14.58 -18.14
C GLY A 80 -10.12 -14.34 -19.52
N GLU A 81 -11.13 -13.50 -19.58
CA GLU A 81 -11.89 -13.20 -20.80
C GLU A 81 -11.58 -11.81 -21.33
N GLU A 82 -11.60 -11.65 -22.66
CA GLU A 82 -11.47 -10.34 -23.28
C GLU A 82 -12.56 -9.36 -22.78
N GLY A 83 -12.14 -8.13 -22.47
CA GLY A 83 -13.01 -7.07 -21.96
C GLY A 83 -13.42 -7.23 -20.49
N LYS A 84 -12.95 -8.25 -19.78
CA LYS A 84 -13.25 -8.51 -18.35
C LYS A 84 -12.11 -8.15 -17.40
N GLY A 85 -11.01 -7.58 -17.90
CA GLY A 85 -9.82 -7.25 -17.12
C GLY A 85 -10.07 -6.27 -15.96
N LEU A 86 -11.04 -5.36 -16.09
CA LEU A 86 -11.40 -4.47 -14.97
C LEU A 86 -11.89 -5.26 -13.76
N GLY A 87 -12.69 -6.31 -13.98
CA GLY A 87 -13.16 -7.20 -12.91
C GLY A 87 -12.01 -7.93 -12.23
N VAL A 88 -11.02 -8.40 -13.00
CA VAL A 88 -9.79 -9.01 -12.49
C VAL A 88 -9.01 -8.01 -11.62
N ALA A 89 -8.79 -6.79 -12.11
CA ALA A 89 -8.06 -5.75 -11.36
C ALA A 89 -8.76 -5.41 -10.03
N LEU A 90 -10.06 -5.14 -10.06
CA LEU A 90 -10.81 -4.75 -8.86
C LEU A 90 -10.90 -5.89 -7.85
N GLY A 91 -11.10 -7.13 -8.30
CA GLY A 91 -11.12 -8.31 -7.42
C GLY A 91 -9.77 -8.57 -6.76
N THR A 92 -8.66 -8.34 -7.46
CA THR A 92 -7.31 -8.40 -6.90
C THR A 92 -7.10 -7.30 -5.85
N LEU A 93 -7.40 -6.04 -6.20
CA LEU A 93 -7.23 -4.89 -5.30
C LEU A 93 -8.06 -5.01 -4.01
N GLU A 94 -9.22 -5.66 -4.06
CA GLU A 94 -10.03 -5.87 -2.87
C GLU A 94 -9.32 -6.70 -1.79
N ARG A 95 -8.43 -7.62 -2.19
CA ARG A 95 -7.64 -8.46 -1.30
C ARG A 95 -6.27 -7.84 -0.99
N THR A 96 -5.57 -7.33 -2.00
CA THR A 96 -4.19 -6.83 -1.83
C THR A 96 -4.12 -5.58 -0.96
N ARG A 97 -5.19 -4.77 -0.87
CA ARG A 97 -5.25 -3.63 0.04
C ARG A 97 -5.18 -4.02 1.53
N LEU A 98 -5.50 -5.27 1.89
CA LEU A 98 -5.27 -5.79 3.24
C LEU A 98 -3.78 -5.87 3.55
N GLY A 99 -2.94 -6.21 2.56
CA GLY A 99 -1.49 -6.18 2.69
C GLY A 99 -0.96 -4.77 2.98
N ALA A 100 -1.51 -3.74 2.31
CA ALA A 100 -1.17 -2.34 2.62
C ALA A 100 -1.61 -1.94 4.04
N GLY A 101 -2.79 -2.42 4.48
CA GLY A 101 -3.26 -2.23 5.85
C GLY A 101 -2.35 -2.91 6.87
N ALA A 102 -1.91 -4.14 6.59
CA ALA A 102 -1.00 -4.88 7.47
C ALA A 102 0.37 -4.20 7.59
N GLN A 103 0.91 -3.72 6.48
CA GLN A 103 2.15 -2.94 6.47
C GLN A 103 2.01 -1.67 7.33
N ALA A 104 0.91 -0.94 7.18
CA ALA A 104 0.66 0.27 7.96
C ALA A 104 0.58 -0.02 9.47
N VAL A 105 -0.15 -1.08 9.88
CA VAL A 105 -0.21 -1.52 11.29
C VAL A 105 1.17 -1.92 11.80
N GLY A 106 1.96 -2.65 11.00
CA GLY A 106 3.31 -3.06 11.36
C GLY A 106 4.25 -1.87 11.58
N ILE A 107 4.22 -0.87 10.69
CA ILE A 107 5.01 0.37 10.82
C ILE A 107 4.57 1.14 12.07
N ALA A 108 3.27 1.30 12.31
CA ALA A 108 2.74 1.98 13.49
C ALA A 108 3.18 1.31 14.78
N GLN A 109 3.09 -0.02 14.86
CA GLN A 109 3.54 -0.76 16.04
C GLN A 109 5.04 -0.64 16.26
N GLY A 110 5.84 -0.77 15.19
CA GLY A 110 7.30 -0.57 15.29
C GLY A 110 7.68 0.80 15.81
N ALA A 111 7.00 1.84 15.32
CA ALA A 111 7.23 3.23 15.77
C ALA A 111 6.79 3.44 17.23
N THR A 112 5.66 2.86 17.65
CA THR A 112 5.19 2.91 19.04
C THR A 112 6.19 2.22 19.99
N ASN A 113 6.64 1.01 19.65
CA ASN A 113 7.58 0.26 20.46
C ASN A 113 8.89 1.05 20.61
N PHE A 114 9.45 1.53 19.50
CA PHE A 114 10.70 2.29 19.52
C PHE A 114 10.60 3.56 20.36
N ALA A 115 9.53 4.33 20.18
CA ALA A 115 9.30 5.56 20.96
C ALA A 115 9.10 5.26 22.45
N SER A 116 8.40 4.17 22.79
CA SER A 116 8.20 3.73 24.17
C SER A 116 9.51 3.34 24.84
N ASP A 117 10.38 2.59 24.15
CA ASP A 117 11.66 2.16 24.70
C ASP A 117 12.60 3.34 24.86
N TYR A 118 12.70 4.22 23.87
CA TYR A 118 13.45 5.47 23.99
C TYR A 118 12.98 6.32 25.18
N ALA A 119 11.66 6.42 25.40
CA ALA A 119 11.11 7.22 26.47
C ALA A 119 11.43 6.68 27.88
N LYS A 120 11.72 5.37 28.03
CA LYS A 120 12.18 4.77 29.29
C LYS A 120 13.62 5.12 29.62
N GLU A 121 14.45 5.32 28.58
CA GLU A 121 15.91 5.53 28.74
C GLU A 121 16.27 7.02 28.76
N ARG A 122 15.56 7.84 27.97
CA ARG A 122 15.85 9.27 27.84
C ARG A 122 15.51 10.02 29.13
N ILE A 123 16.53 10.64 29.72
CA ILE A 123 16.37 11.51 30.90
C ILE A 123 16.21 12.96 30.47
N ALA A 124 15.16 13.61 30.97
CA ALA A 124 14.95 15.05 30.92
C ALA A 124 14.21 15.50 32.17
N PHE A 125 14.47 16.71 32.62
CA PHE A 125 13.90 17.26 33.88
C PHE A 125 14.13 16.33 35.09
N GLY A 126 15.32 15.69 35.13
CA GLY A 126 15.73 14.83 36.25
C GLY A 126 15.10 13.45 36.32
N LYS A 127 14.33 13.00 35.30
CA LYS A 127 13.66 11.69 35.26
C LYS A 127 13.49 11.16 33.82
N PRO A 128 13.25 9.85 33.65
CA PRO A 128 12.86 9.31 32.35
C PRO A 128 11.62 10.02 31.77
N ILE A 129 11.65 10.31 30.48
CA ILE A 129 10.56 11.10 29.87
C ILE A 129 9.21 10.37 29.80
N ASN A 130 9.19 9.04 29.91
CA ASN A 130 7.95 8.26 30.05
C ASN A 130 7.19 8.56 31.38
N GLN A 131 7.82 9.26 32.33
CA GLN A 131 7.16 9.75 33.55
C GLN A 131 6.53 11.15 33.37
N LEU A 132 6.66 11.75 32.20
CA LEU A 132 6.01 13.00 31.85
C LEU A 132 4.62 12.71 31.27
N GLN A 133 3.57 13.28 31.84
CA GLN A 133 2.18 13.00 31.46
C GLN A 133 1.90 13.24 29.97
N ALA A 134 2.51 14.30 29.37
CA ALA A 134 2.36 14.58 27.95
C ALA A 134 2.94 13.47 27.07
N ILE A 135 4.03 12.81 27.48
CA ILE A 135 4.61 11.67 26.78
C ILE A 135 3.75 10.42 26.97
N GLN A 136 3.25 10.20 28.19
CA GLN A 136 2.33 9.08 28.49
C GLN A 136 1.08 9.12 27.62
N PHE A 137 0.48 10.30 27.44
CA PHE A 137 -0.70 10.46 26.59
C PHE A 137 -0.40 10.14 25.12
N LYS A 138 0.74 10.63 24.59
CA LYS A 138 1.15 10.30 23.24
C LYS A 138 1.34 8.79 23.04
N LEU A 139 2.06 8.12 23.92
CA LEU A 139 2.29 6.68 23.84
C LEU A 139 0.99 5.89 23.97
N ALA A 140 0.09 6.30 24.85
CA ALA A 140 -1.24 5.68 25.03
C ALA A 140 -2.09 5.81 23.76
N ASP A 141 -2.15 7.00 23.15
CA ASP A 141 -2.89 7.24 21.90
C ASP A 141 -2.30 6.45 20.72
N MET A 142 -0.96 6.35 20.63
CA MET A 142 -0.28 5.58 19.61
C MET A 142 -0.65 4.09 19.71
N GLU A 143 -0.59 3.51 20.92
CA GLU A 143 -0.92 2.11 21.17
C GLU A 143 -2.40 1.83 20.93
N ALA A 144 -3.30 2.64 21.49
CA ALA A 144 -4.74 2.46 21.36
C ALA A 144 -5.19 2.56 19.89
N GLY A 145 -4.68 3.55 19.14
CA GLY A 145 -4.96 3.70 17.72
C GLY A 145 -4.46 2.51 16.89
N THR A 146 -3.26 2.01 17.20
CA THR A 146 -2.67 0.86 16.48
C THR A 146 -3.43 -0.44 16.79
N ALA A 147 -3.83 -0.65 18.05
CA ALA A 147 -4.64 -1.80 18.43
C ALA A 147 -6.00 -1.79 17.72
N ALA A 148 -6.70 -0.66 17.70
CA ALA A 148 -7.97 -0.52 17.00
C ALA A 148 -7.85 -0.78 15.48
N ALA A 149 -6.81 -0.25 14.84
CA ALA A 149 -6.53 -0.48 13.43
C ALA A 149 -6.24 -1.97 13.13
N ARG A 150 -5.51 -2.66 14.02
CA ARG A 150 -5.19 -4.09 13.92
C ARG A 150 -6.44 -4.95 14.01
N GLU A 151 -7.31 -4.70 14.97
CA GLU A 151 -8.55 -5.47 15.13
C GLU A 151 -9.48 -5.32 13.92
N LEU A 152 -9.58 -4.11 13.37
CA LEU A 152 -10.34 -3.87 12.15
C LEU A 152 -9.74 -4.60 10.95
N LEU A 153 -8.39 -4.62 10.85
CA LEU A 153 -7.68 -5.37 9.81
C LEU A 153 -7.92 -6.88 9.95
N TYR A 154 -7.79 -7.44 11.15
CA TYR A 154 -8.03 -8.88 11.38
C TYR A 154 -9.46 -9.27 11.06
N LYS A 155 -10.43 -8.43 11.39
CA LYS A 155 -11.83 -8.62 10.99
C LYS A 155 -11.96 -8.71 9.47
N ALA A 156 -11.35 -7.78 8.74
CA ALA A 156 -11.40 -7.76 7.28
C ALA A 156 -10.68 -8.98 6.65
N CYS A 157 -9.52 -9.39 7.20
CA CYS A 157 -8.80 -10.59 6.78
C CYS A 157 -9.66 -11.86 6.99
N SER A 158 -10.25 -12.03 8.17
CA SER A 158 -11.13 -13.15 8.47
C SER A 158 -12.35 -13.23 7.54
N MET A 159 -12.84 -12.09 7.04
CA MET A 159 -13.89 -12.06 6.03
C MET A 159 -13.38 -12.46 4.65
N ALA A 160 -12.17 -12.05 4.28
CA ALA A 160 -11.56 -12.38 3.00
C ALA A 160 -11.21 -13.88 2.87
N ASP A 161 -10.95 -14.56 4.00
CA ASP A 161 -10.63 -15.99 4.06
C ASP A 161 -11.85 -16.91 3.96
N ARG A 162 -13.06 -16.36 3.99
CA ARG A 162 -14.28 -17.17 3.90
C ARG A 162 -14.38 -17.84 2.53
N PRO A 163 -14.84 -19.13 2.46
CA PRO A 163 -15.03 -19.84 1.18
C PRO A 163 -15.96 -19.11 0.21
N GLN A 164 -17.01 -18.49 0.74
CA GLN A 164 -17.92 -17.62 -0.03
C GLN A 164 -17.58 -16.17 0.27
N ARG A 165 -17.28 -15.42 -0.80
CA ARG A 165 -16.98 -14.00 -0.70
C ARG A 165 -18.17 -13.23 -0.12
N PRO A 166 -18.03 -12.54 1.04
CA PRO A 166 -19.09 -11.70 1.58
C PRO A 166 -19.41 -10.52 0.65
N ALA A 167 -20.69 -10.18 0.53
CA ALA A 167 -21.11 -9.07 -0.33
C ALA A 167 -20.51 -7.72 0.08
N ASP A 168 -20.26 -7.52 1.37
CA ASP A 168 -19.71 -6.31 1.97
C ASP A 168 -18.18 -6.35 2.17
N LEU A 169 -17.47 -7.34 1.62
CA LEU A 169 -16.02 -7.48 1.77
C LEU A 169 -15.28 -6.20 1.37
N GLY A 170 -15.63 -5.61 0.22
CA GLY A 170 -14.99 -4.37 -0.26
C GLY A 170 -15.12 -3.20 0.71
N LYS A 171 -16.24 -3.11 1.44
CA LYS A 171 -16.42 -2.12 2.52
C LYS A 171 -15.43 -2.34 3.66
N TRP A 172 -15.34 -3.58 4.17
CA TRP A 172 -14.48 -3.90 5.31
C TRP A 172 -13.00 -3.75 4.99
N THR A 173 -12.57 -4.23 3.82
CA THR A 173 -11.17 -4.08 3.39
C THR A 173 -10.79 -2.62 3.16
N SER A 174 -11.72 -1.80 2.65
CA SER A 174 -11.51 -0.35 2.49
C SER A 174 -11.42 0.37 3.83
N MET A 175 -12.30 0.06 4.79
CA MET A 175 -12.23 0.62 6.14
C MET A 175 -10.92 0.25 6.84
N ALA A 176 -10.50 -1.02 6.75
CA ALA A 176 -9.27 -1.50 7.36
C ALA A 176 -8.02 -0.76 6.81
N LYS A 177 -7.91 -0.66 5.47
CA LYS A 177 -6.80 0.06 4.82
C LYS A 177 -6.80 1.54 5.15
N LEU A 178 -7.95 2.20 5.12
CA LEU A 178 -8.10 3.62 5.43
C LEU A 178 -7.64 3.93 6.86
N ILE A 179 -8.20 3.24 7.84
CA ILE A 179 -7.91 3.48 9.26
C ILE A 179 -6.46 3.13 9.59
N ALA A 180 -5.95 1.99 9.09
CA ALA A 180 -4.57 1.57 9.34
C ALA A 180 -3.56 2.59 8.81
N SER A 181 -3.73 3.06 7.58
CA SER A 181 -2.79 3.99 6.95
C SER A 181 -2.86 5.40 7.54
N ASP A 182 -4.04 5.92 7.89
CA ASP A 182 -4.17 7.21 8.55
C ASP A 182 -3.57 7.16 9.97
N ASN A 183 -3.80 6.05 10.70
CA ASN A 183 -3.18 5.84 12.01
C ASN A 183 -1.66 5.73 11.93
N ALA A 184 -1.12 5.01 10.94
CA ALA A 184 0.33 4.86 10.78
C ALA A 184 1.03 6.21 10.58
N MET A 185 0.44 7.10 9.79
CA MET A 185 0.96 8.47 9.64
C MET A 185 0.92 9.24 10.95
N LYS A 186 -0.21 9.21 11.68
CA LYS A 186 -0.32 9.86 12.99
C LYS A 186 0.73 9.34 13.96
N VAL A 187 0.83 8.03 14.10
CA VAL A 187 1.74 7.37 15.05
C VAL A 187 3.21 7.64 14.73
N THR A 188 3.62 7.56 13.47
CA THR A 188 5.02 7.79 13.09
C THR A 188 5.44 9.24 13.28
N VAL A 189 4.55 10.21 13.05
CA VAL A 189 4.80 11.63 13.36
C VAL A 189 4.94 11.85 14.86
N GLU A 190 4.07 11.22 15.68
CA GLU A 190 4.16 11.31 17.13
C GLU A 190 5.42 10.60 17.68
N ALA A 191 5.86 9.51 17.07
CA ALA A 191 7.11 8.85 17.43
C ALA A 191 8.33 9.80 17.25
N ILE A 192 8.39 10.51 16.11
CA ILE A 192 9.41 11.56 15.90
C ILE A 192 9.32 12.61 17.00
N GLN A 193 8.10 13.06 17.33
CA GLN A 193 7.89 14.08 18.35
C GLN A 193 8.32 13.62 19.75
N VAL A 194 8.09 12.34 20.11
CA VAL A 194 8.57 11.78 21.39
C VAL A 194 10.09 11.77 21.48
N LEU A 195 10.78 11.47 20.38
CA LEU A 195 12.26 11.49 20.32
C LEU A 195 12.84 12.92 20.23
N GLY A 196 12.03 13.90 19.81
CA GLY A 196 12.48 15.27 19.59
C GLY A 196 13.55 15.35 18.50
N GLY A 197 14.64 16.08 18.71
CA GLY A 197 15.74 16.22 17.74
C GLY A 197 16.33 14.89 17.28
N TYR A 198 16.41 13.90 18.15
CA TYR A 198 16.88 12.55 17.80
C TYR A 198 15.92 11.82 16.84
N GLY A 199 14.64 12.13 16.84
CA GLY A 199 13.69 11.58 15.87
C GLY A 199 13.83 12.16 14.47
N TYR A 200 14.57 13.26 14.32
CA TYR A 200 14.71 13.98 13.05
C TYR A 200 16.02 13.68 12.30
N VAL A 201 16.87 12.83 12.85
CA VAL A 201 18.16 12.43 12.27
C VAL A 201 18.11 10.98 11.79
N ASN A 202 18.90 10.65 10.76
CA ASN A 202 18.83 9.35 10.06
C ASN A 202 19.35 8.16 10.88
N GLU A 203 20.07 8.41 11.97
CA GLU A 203 20.58 7.40 12.89
C GLU A 203 19.46 6.72 13.68
N TYR A 204 18.29 7.35 13.78
CA TYR A 204 17.10 6.80 14.44
C TYR A 204 16.04 6.42 13.41
N PRO A 205 15.38 5.24 13.53
CA PRO A 205 14.56 4.70 12.47
C PRO A 205 13.18 5.37 12.31
N VAL A 206 12.73 6.18 13.25
CA VAL A 206 11.36 6.73 13.26
C VAL A 206 11.10 7.70 12.11
N GLU A 207 12.11 8.45 11.65
CA GLU A 207 12.01 9.33 10.48
C GLU A 207 11.76 8.50 9.20
N ARG A 208 12.45 7.35 9.05
CA ARG A 208 12.23 6.42 7.94
C ARG A 208 10.85 5.78 8.03
N MET A 209 10.42 5.37 9.22
CA MET A 209 9.08 4.81 9.42
C MET A 209 7.99 5.78 8.98
N MET A 210 8.15 7.08 9.24
CA MET A 210 7.21 8.12 8.78
C MET A 210 7.19 8.24 7.25
N ARG A 211 8.37 8.28 6.61
CA ARG A 211 8.48 8.31 5.15
C ARG A 211 7.87 7.06 4.50
N ASP A 212 8.09 5.90 5.10
CA ASP A 212 7.57 4.61 4.63
C ASP A 212 6.05 4.50 4.84
N ALA A 213 5.53 5.01 5.95
CA ALA A 213 4.10 5.02 6.24
C ALA A 213 3.30 5.81 5.20
N LYS A 214 3.86 6.88 4.64
CA LYS A 214 3.12 7.78 3.73
C LYS A 214 2.57 7.07 2.51
N ILE A 215 3.30 6.12 1.93
CA ILE A 215 2.83 5.42 0.73
C ILE A 215 1.56 4.60 0.98
N THR A 216 1.35 4.13 2.22
CA THR A 216 0.18 3.32 2.57
C THR A 216 -1.15 4.07 2.43
N GLN A 217 -1.13 5.41 2.44
CA GLN A 217 -2.29 6.25 2.14
C GLN A 217 -2.55 6.40 0.64
N ILE A 218 -1.57 6.08 -0.22
CA ILE A 218 -1.58 6.39 -1.66
C ILE A 218 -1.84 5.15 -2.50
N TYR A 219 -1.03 4.11 -2.36
CA TYR A 219 -1.14 2.92 -3.20
C TYR A 219 -2.25 1.97 -2.74
N GLU A 220 -2.53 0.91 -3.53
CA GLU A 220 -3.66 -0.02 -3.34
C GLU A 220 -5.03 0.72 -3.29
N GLY A 221 -5.11 1.84 -4.02
CA GLY A 221 -6.20 2.81 -4.00
C GLY A 221 -6.02 3.85 -2.90
N THR A 222 -6.01 5.13 -3.29
CA THR A 222 -5.82 6.22 -2.34
C THR A 222 -6.88 6.21 -1.24
N ASN A 223 -6.62 6.86 -0.12
CA ASN A 223 -7.57 6.93 0.98
C ASN A 223 -8.87 7.64 0.61
N GLU A 224 -8.85 8.52 -0.41
CA GLU A 224 -10.04 9.12 -1.02
C GLU A 224 -10.88 8.05 -1.73
N ILE A 225 -10.24 7.15 -2.49
CA ILE A 225 -10.92 6.02 -3.14
C ILE A 225 -11.51 5.05 -2.11
N GLN A 226 -10.81 4.79 -1.00
CA GLN A 226 -11.38 3.97 0.08
C GLN A 226 -12.68 4.59 0.61
N ARG A 227 -12.71 5.91 0.82
CA ARG A 227 -13.91 6.65 1.25
C ARG A 227 -15.06 6.53 0.24
N VAL A 228 -14.75 6.61 -1.07
CA VAL A 228 -15.75 6.39 -2.13
C VAL A 228 -16.34 4.99 -2.07
N VAL A 229 -15.51 3.95 -1.90
CA VAL A 229 -15.98 2.55 -1.80
C VAL A 229 -16.88 2.37 -0.58
N ILE A 230 -16.47 2.90 0.58
CA ILE A 230 -17.26 2.84 1.81
C ILE A 230 -18.61 3.54 1.63
N ALA A 231 -18.60 4.78 1.12
CA ALA A 231 -19.81 5.57 0.95
C ALA A 231 -20.83 4.91 0.00
N ARG A 232 -20.34 4.33 -1.11
CA ARG A 232 -21.20 3.59 -2.07
C ARG A 232 -21.83 2.34 -1.45
N SER A 233 -21.17 1.71 -0.50
CA SER A 233 -21.72 0.52 0.18
C SER A 233 -22.79 0.84 1.24
N MET A 234 -23.04 2.13 1.50
CA MET A 234 -24.05 2.62 2.45
C MET A 234 -25.35 3.06 1.76
N GLN A 235 -25.34 3.06 0.41
CA GLN A 235 -26.51 3.37 -0.42
C GLN A 235 -27.26 2.09 -0.79
#